data_c64c7bdb0070ede69cf44bb5c6b7d8de
#
_entry.id   c64c7bdb0070ede69cf44bb5c6b7d8de
#
_cell.length_a   1.000
_cell.length_b   1.000
_cell.length_c   1.000
_cell.angle_alpha   90.00
_cell.angle_beta   90.00
_cell.angle_gamma   90.00
#
_symmetry.space_group_name_H-M   'P 1'
#
loop_
_entity.id
_entity.type
_entity.pdbx_description
1 polymer ?
#
loop_
_entity_poly.entity_id
_entity_poly.type
_entity_poly.pdbx_seq_one_letter_code
_entity_poly.pdbx_strand_id
1 'polypeptide(L)'
;MSSPVLLHLWRGAGPVLLDAVLPPLCLGCNEIVGTPGSLCAGCWMQLAFVAPPYCARCARPFARDPGPGTLCGACSARPPRFRRARAALVYDERSRQLVLPFKHGDRTDLARACGRWMARAGAELLADADLVAPVPLHWRRLFMRRYNQAQLLARMAVAAAP
;
A
#
# COMPACT_ATOMS: atom_id res chain seq x y z
N MET A 1 -12.21 41.55 27.23
CA MET A 1 -11.27 40.50 27.71
C MET A 1 -11.97 39.18 27.56
N SER A 2 -11.85 38.51 26.43
CA SER A 2 -12.52 37.27 26.11
C SER A 2 -11.51 36.13 26.18
N SER A 3 -11.76 35.18 27.09
CA SER A 3 -10.84 34.11 27.47
C SER A 3 -10.56 33.13 26.35
N PRO A 4 -9.30 32.81 26.04
CA PRO A 4 -8.89 31.88 24.99
C PRO A 4 -9.06 30.39 25.37
N VAL A 5 -9.58 30.09 26.55
CA VAL A 5 -9.67 28.71 27.10
C VAL A 5 -10.77 27.88 26.46
N LEU A 6 -11.83 28.48 25.94
CA LEU A 6 -12.98 27.76 25.35
C LEU A 6 -12.71 27.18 23.96
N LEU A 7 -11.75 27.70 23.23
CA LEU A 7 -11.41 27.23 21.86
C LEU A 7 -10.57 25.94 21.83
N HIS A 8 -9.88 25.61 22.92
CA HIS A 8 -9.07 24.38 23.03
C HIS A 8 -9.90 23.13 23.37
N LEU A 9 -11.04 23.27 24.05
CA LEU A 9 -11.90 22.13 24.42
C LEU A 9 -12.68 21.55 23.22
N TRP A 10 -12.95 22.37 22.20
CA TRP A 10 -13.68 21.92 21.00
C TRP A 10 -12.82 21.15 19.99
N ARG A 11 -11.50 21.29 20.07
CA ARG A 11 -10.57 20.58 19.16
C ARG A 11 -10.37 19.09 19.51
N GLY A 12 -10.63 18.69 20.74
CA GLY A 12 -10.48 17.30 21.20
C GLY A 12 -11.76 16.46 21.14
N ALA A 13 -12.95 17.07 21.24
CA ALA A 13 -14.21 16.34 21.31
C ALA A 13 -14.79 15.95 19.93
N GLY A 14 -14.47 16.70 18.88
CA GLY A 14 -14.98 16.47 17.53
C GLY A 14 -14.59 15.11 16.93
N PRO A 15 -13.32 14.71 16.93
CA PRO A 15 -12.91 13.41 16.40
C PRO A 15 -13.48 12.23 17.21
N VAL A 16 -13.54 12.34 18.53
CA VAL A 16 -14.07 11.26 19.40
C VAL A 16 -15.58 11.04 19.17
N LEU A 17 -16.34 12.11 18.99
CA LEU A 17 -17.78 12.02 18.72
C LEU A 17 -18.03 11.49 17.29
N LEU A 18 -17.20 11.87 16.33
CA LEU A 18 -17.27 11.39 14.96
C LEU A 18 -16.92 9.90 14.88
N ASP A 19 -15.90 9.46 15.59
CA ASP A 19 -15.49 8.04 15.65
C ASP A 19 -16.52 7.17 16.37
N ALA A 20 -17.31 7.74 17.28
CA ALA A 20 -18.42 7.04 17.93
C ALA A 20 -19.62 6.82 16.99
N VAL A 21 -19.85 7.72 16.04
CA VAL A 21 -20.95 7.63 15.06
C VAL A 21 -20.50 6.92 13.77
N LEU A 22 -19.24 7.11 13.37
CA LEU A 22 -18.62 6.55 12.17
C LEU A 22 -17.28 5.90 12.54
N PRO A 23 -17.32 4.74 13.22
CA PRO A 23 -16.10 4.08 13.66
C PRO A 23 -15.25 3.68 12.44
N PRO A 24 -13.92 3.77 12.53
CA PRO A 24 -13.05 3.32 11.47
C PRO A 24 -13.22 1.82 11.23
N LEU A 25 -13.36 1.44 9.97
CA LEU A 25 -13.59 0.07 9.55
C LEU A 25 -12.34 -0.55 8.96
N CYS A 26 -12.16 -1.85 9.21
CA CYS A 26 -11.11 -2.67 8.62
C CYS A 26 -11.21 -2.65 7.09
N LEU A 27 -10.10 -2.38 6.41
CA LEU A 27 -10.06 -2.33 4.96
C LEU A 27 -10.40 -3.68 4.28
N GLY A 28 -10.31 -4.79 5.02
CA GLY A 28 -10.57 -6.13 4.49
C GLY A 28 -11.99 -6.65 4.77
N CYS A 29 -12.43 -6.62 6.03
CA CYS A 29 -13.69 -7.26 6.47
C CYS A 29 -14.76 -6.29 6.98
N ASN A 30 -14.46 -4.99 7.04
CA ASN A 30 -15.32 -3.94 7.59
C ASN A 30 -15.61 -4.07 9.11
N GLU A 31 -14.85 -4.87 9.84
CA GLU A 31 -14.88 -4.89 11.30
C GLU A 31 -14.37 -3.55 11.88
N ILE A 32 -14.86 -3.15 13.03
CA ILE A 32 -14.39 -1.92 13.70
C ILE A 32 -12.92 -2.09 14.09
N VAL A 33 -12.11 -1.08 13.79
CA VAL A 33 -10.67 -1.03 14.12
C VAL A 33 -10.34 0.29 14.84
N GLY A 34 -9.22 0.30 15.55
CA GLY A 34 -8.82 1.49 16.31
C GLY A 34 -8.21 2.62 15.46
N THR A 35 -7.87 2.38 14.21
CA THR A 35 -7.19 3.37 13.35
C THR A 35 -7.76 3.36 11.93
N PRO A 36 -8.16 4.53 11.40
CA PRO A 36 -8.63 4.63 10.02
C PRO A 36 -7.58 4.15 9.01
N GLY A 37 -8.03 3.38 8.00
CA GLY A 37 -7.17 2.86 6.96
C GLY A 37 -6.23 1.74 7.43
N SER A 38 -6.61 0.99 8.46
CA SER A 38 -5.93 -0.19 8.94
C SER A 38 -6.69 -1.48 8.63
N LEU A 39 -6.04 -2.61 8.86
CA LEU A 39 -6.62 -3.94 8.86
C LEU A 39 -6.78 -4.42 10.31
N CYS A 40 -7.82 -5.21 10.61
CA CYS A 40 -7.88 -5.96 11.85
C CYS A 40 -6.80 -7.06 11.88
N ALA A 41 -6.50 -7.59 13.05
CA ALA A 41 -5.46 -8.61 13.22
C ALA A 41 -5.71 -9.84 12.34
N GLY A 42 -6.97 -10.29 12.23
CA GLY A 42 -7.35 -11.42 11.40
C GLY A 42 -7.07 -11.20 9.91
N CYS A 43 -7.44 -10.04 9.38
CA CYS A 43 -7.15 -9.69 7.98
C CYS A 43 -5.64 -9.48 7.73
N TRP A 44 -4.93 -8.90 8.70
CA TRP A 44 -3.49 -8.70 8.59
C TRP A 44 -2.73 -10.03 8.50
N MET A 45 -3.05 -11.00 9.36
CA MET A 45 -2.42 -12.33 9.38
C MET A 45 -2.68 -13.16 8.11
N GLN A 46 -3.73 -12.85 7.37
CA GLN A 46 -4.06 -13.55 6.14
C GLN A 46 -3.31 -13.01 4.91
N LEU A 47 -2.61 -11.86 5.02
CA LEU A 47 -1.85 -11.30 3.92
C LEU A 47 -0.43 -11.85 3.89
N ALA A 48 -0.03 -12.38 2.75
CA ALA A 48 1.34 -12.81 2.51
C ALA A 48 2.19 -11.62 2.02
N PHE A 49 2.89 -10.97 2.95
CA PHE A 49 3.86 -9.93 2.60
C PHE A 49 5.12 -10.55 2.01
N VAL A 50 5.66 -9.92 0.96
CA VAL A 50 6.94 -10.33 0.40
C VAL A 50 8.07 -9.87 1.32
N ALA A 51 8.78 -10.85 1.89
CA ALA A 51 9.95 -10.64 2.74
C ALA A 51 11.12 -11.51 2.24
N PRO A 52 12.38 -11.15 2.56
CA PRO A 52 13.53 -12.02 2.29
C PRO A 52 13.36 -13.42 2.89
N PRO A 53 13.91 -14.47 2.24
CA PRO A 53 14.73 -14.41 1.03
C PRO A 53 13.90 -14.32 -0.26
N TYR A 54 14.31 -13.46 -1.19
CA TYR A 54 13.67 -13.31 -2.49
C TYR A 54 14.69 -13.01 -3.60
N CYS A 55 14.30 -13.19 -4.86
CA CYS A 55 15.12 -12.88 -6.02
C CYS A 55 15.57 -11.42 -6.01
N ALA A 56 16.86 -11.17 -6.09
CA ALA A 56 17.44 -9.83 -6.04
C ALA A 56 16.89 -8.90 -7.14
N ARG A 57 16.44 -9.46 -8.28
CA ARG A 57 15.91 -8.68 -9.40
C ARG A 57 14.39 -8.49 -9.34
N CYS A 58 13.59 -9.56 -9.23
CA CYS A 58 12.14 -9.49 -9.38
C CYS A 58 11.34 -9.67 -8.08
N ALA A 59 12.02 -9.86 -6.95
CA ALA A 59 11.42 -10.12 -5.63
C ALA A 59 10.52 -11.37 -5.54
N ARG A 60 10.67 -12.36 -6.43
CA ARG A 60 10.01 -13.66 -6.26
C ARG A 60 10.55 -14.32 -4.99
N PRO A 61 9.69 -14.68 -4.02
CA PRO A 61 10.14 -15.35 -2.80
C PRO A 61 10.82 -16.69 -3.09
N PHE A 62 11.82 -17.02 -2.29
CA PHE A 62 12.45 -18.34 -2.28
C PHE A 62 11.93 -19.16 -1.09
N ALA A 63 11.80 -20.47 -1.27
CA ALA A 63 11.42 -21.38 -0.19
C ALA A 63 12.53 -21.59 0.85
N ARG A 64 13.78 -21.40 0.43
CA ARG A 64 14.99 -21.49 1.28
C ARG A 64 15.92 -20.35 0.88
N ASP A 65 16.75 -19.92 1.80
CA ASP A 65 17.73 -18.87 1.51
C ASP A 65 18.86 -19.40 0.63
N PRO A 66 18.98 -18.92 -0.61
CA PRO A 66 20.06 -19.31 -1.53
C PRO A 66 21.29 -18.39 -1.41
N GLY A 67 21.29 -17.46 -0.45
CA GLY A 67 22.33 -16.44 -0.27
C GLY A 67 22.01 -15.11 -0.95
N PRO A 68 22.76 -14.06 -0.56
CA PRO A 68 22.53 -12.69 -1.03
C PRO A 68 22.77 -12.55 -2.54
N GLY A 69 22.00 -11.66 -3.18
CA GLY A 69 22.17 -11.35 -4.61
C GLY A 69 21.65 -12.42 -5.57
N THR A 70 21.11 -13.54 -5.08
CA THR A 70 20.69 -14.66 -5.94
C THR A 70 19.48 -14.28 -6.80
N LEU A 71 19.55 -14.73 -8.06
CA LEU A 71 18.48 -14.58 -9.05
C LEU A 71 17.65 -15.87 -9.13
N CYS A 72 16.33 -15.72 -9.35
CA CYS A 72 15.49 -16.88 -9.65
C CYS A 72 15.76 -17.38 -11.10
N GLY A 73 15.42 -18.65 -11.36
CA GLY A 73 15.67 -19.28 -12.67
C GLY A 73 15.11 -18.49 -13.85
N ALA A 74 13.93 -17.86 -13.69
CA ALA A 74 13.36 -17.03 -14.75
C ALA A 74 14.21 -15.78 -15.05
N CYS A 75 14.70 -15.09 -14.01
CA CYS A 75 15.57 -13.91 -14.18
C CYS A 75 16.98 -14.26 -14.66
N SER A 76 17.45 -15.47 -14.37
CA SER A 76 18.75 -15.97 -14.90
C SER A 76 18.64 -16.36 -16.36
N ALA A 77 17.59 -17.09 -16.72
CA ALA A 77 17.39 -17.56 -18.11
C ALA A 77 16.99 -16.43 -19.08
N ARG A 78 16.14 -15.51 -18.64
CA ARG A 78 15.69 -14.38 -19.45
C ARG A 78 15.64 -13.11 -18.59
N PRO A 79 16.74 -12.35 -18.54
CA PRO A 79 16.82 -11.14 -17.76
C PRO A 79 15.75 -10.11 -18.21
N PRO A 80 14.89 -9.61 -17.29
CA PRO A 80 13.96 -8.54 -17.63
C PRO A 80 14.70 -7.22 -17.86
N ARG A 81 14.07 -6.28 -18.60
CA ARG A 81 14.66 -4.97 -18.89
C ARG A 81 14.83 -4.08 -17.67
N PHE A 82 14.04 -4.28 -16.63
CA PHE A 82 14.20 -3.51 -15.39
C PHE A 82 15.38 -4.03 -14.55
N ARG A 83 16.02 -3.13 -13.83
CA ARG A 83 17.17 -3.44 -12.97
C ARG A 83 16.71 -4.19 -11.70
N ARG A 84 15.74 -3.64 -10.99
CA ARG A 84 15.15 -4.21 -9.75
C ARG A 84 13.65 -3.96 -9.73
N ALA A 85 12.91 -4.88 -9.15
CA ALA A 85 11.51 -4.71 -8.82
C ALA A 85 11.28 -5.21 -7.39
N ARG A 86 10.30 -4.61 -6.71
CA ARG A 86 9.85 -5.03 -5.39
C ARG A 86 8.34 -5.16 -5.39
N ALA A 87 7.83 -6.08 -4.60
CA ALA A 87 6.41 -6.29 -4.41
C ALA A 87 6.11 -6.25 -2.91
N ALA A 88 5.02 -5.62 -2.53
CA ALA A 88 4.59 -5.57 -1.14
C ALA A 88 3.91 -6.87 -0.71
N LEU A 89 3.11 -7.46 -1.58
CA LEU A 89 2.29 -8.63 -1.31
C LEU A 89 2.49 -9.71 -2.36
N VAL A 90 2.39 -10.96 -1.96
CA VAL A 90 2.17 -12.07 -2.88
C VAL A 90 0.74 -11.95 -3.42
N TYR A 91 0.56 -12.13 -4.74
CA TYR A 91 -0.76 -12.10 -5.35
C TYR A 91 -1.44 -13.47 -5.20
N ASP A 92 -2.27 -13.58 -4.20
CA ASP A 92 -3.06 -14.75 -3.85
C ASP A 92 -4.54 -14.38 -3.70
N GLU A 93 -5.37 -15.32 -3.26
CA GLU A 93 -6.81 -15.10 -3.09
C GLU A 93 -7.11 -14.00 -2.08
N ARG A 94 -6.31 -13.84 -1.02
CA ARG A 94 -6.52 -12.84 0.03
C ARG A 94 -6.10 -11.43 -0.42
N SER A 95 -4.93 -11.30 -0.99
CA SER A 95 -4.47 -10.02 -1.55
C SER A 95 -5.37 -9.55 -2.71
N ARG A 96 -5.90 -10.50 -3.49
CA ARG A 96 -6.85 -10.23 -4.57
C ARG A 96 -8.12 -9.55 -4.07
N GLN A 97 -8.66 -9.95 -2.91
CA GLN A 97 -9.85 -9.35 -2.30
C GLN A 97 -9.66 -7.87 -1.95
N LEU A 98 -8.43 -7.42 -1.68
CA LEU A 98 -8.11 -6.00 -1.50
C LEU A 98 -7.81 -5.28 -2.82
N VAL A 99 -7.09 -5.93 -3.73
CA VAL A 99 -6.62 -5.31 -4.97
C VAL A 99 -7.75 -5.10 -5.98
N LEU A 100 -8.70 -6.02 -6.08
CA LEU A 100 -9.79 -5.89 -7.05
C LEU A 100 -10.76 -4.75 -6.73
N PRO A 101 -11.26 -4.55 -5.49
CA PRO A 101 -12.06 -3.39 -5.15
C PRO A 101 -11.32 -2.06 -5.35
N PHE A 102 -10.01 -2.01 -5.08
CA PHE A 102 -9.19 -0.84 -5.37
C PHE A 102 -9.12 -0.54 -6.88
N LYS A 103 -9.09 -1.57 -7.73
CA LYS A 103 -9.06 -1.40 -9.19
C LYS A 103 -10.41 -1.05 -9.81
N HIS A 104 -11.51 -1.55 -9.24
CA HIS A 104 -12.82 -1.57 -9.89
C HIS A 104 -13.96 -1.02 -9.03
N GLY A 105 -13.75 -0.80 -7.72
CA GLY A 105 -14.80 -0.48 -6.75
C GLY A 105 -14.62 0.87 -6.04
N ASP A 106 -13.85 1.80 -6.62
CA ASP A 106 -13.60 3.15 -6.07
C ASP A 106 -13.09 3.18 -4.60
N ARG A 107 -12.52 2.04 -4.12
CA ARG A 107 -11.95 1.91 -2.77
C ARG A 107 -10.61 2.65 -2.66
N THR A 108 -10.65 3.98 -2.82
CA THR A 108 -9.46 4.84 -2.72
C THR A 108 -8.87 4.92 -1.31
N ASP A 109 -9.65 4.57 -0.29
CA ASP A 109 -9.24 4.40 1.10
C ASP A 109 -8.08 3.42 1.27
N LEU A 110 -8.01 2.37 0.42
CA LEU A 110 -6.92 1.40 0.38
C LEU A 110 -5.56 2.01 -0.04
N ALA A 111 -5.57 3.12 -0.77
CA ALA A 111 -4.36 3.69 -1.34
C ALA A 111 -3.30 4.04 -0.30
N ARG A 112 -3.71 4.58 0.85
CA ARG A 112 -2.81 4.97 1.93
C ARG A 112 -2.11 3.76 2.56
N ALA A 113 -2.85 2.69 2.83
CA ALA A 113 -2.29 1.45 3.37
C ALA A 113 -1.35 0.78 2.36
N CYS A 114 -1.82 0.61 1.12
CA CYS A 114 -1.01 0.03 0.03
C CYS A 114 0.24 0.85 -0.25
N GLY A 115 0.14 2.18 -0.23
CA GLY A 115 1.29 3.08 -0.39
C GLY A 115 2.36 2.86 0.68
N ARG A 116 1.97 2.76 1.96
CA ARG A 116 2.90 2.44 3.06
C ARG A 116 3.57 1.07 2.88
N TRP A 117 2.81 0.06 2.48
CA TRP A 117 3.37 -1.27 2.20
C TRP A 117 4.35 -1.25 1.03
N MET A 118 4.02 -0.51 -0.03
CA MET A 118 4.92 -0.31 -1.18
C MET A 118 6.17 0.48 -0.79
N ALA A 119 6.06 1.53 0.00
CA ALA A 119 7.20 2.31 0.50
C ALA A 119 8.15 1.42 1.29
N ARG A 120 7.62 0.59 2.21
CA ARG A 120 8.43 -0.35 3.01
C ARG A 120 9.10 -1.40 2.13
N ALA A 121 8.36 -2.03 1.22
CA ALA A 121 8.91 -3.06 0.34
C ALA A 121 9.93 -2.52 -0.66
N GLY A 122 9.77 -1.28 -1.10
CA GLY A 122 10.62 -0.60 -2.07
C GLY A 122 11.54 0.45 -1.47
N ALA A 123 11.80 0.45 -0.15
CA ALA A 123 12.58 1.50 0.52
C ALA A 123 13.93 1.75 -0.15
N GLU A 124 14.66 0.68 -0.49
CA GLU A 124 15.95 0.77 -1.19
C GLU A 124 15.84 1.34 -2.62
N LEU A 125 14.67 1.17 -3.27
CA LEU A 125 14.42 1.72 -4.61
C LEU A 125 14.07 3.20 -4.53
N LEU A 126 13.31 3.58 -3.50
CA LEU A 126 12.91 4.97 -3.27
C LEU A 126 14.09 5.82 -2.80
N ALA A 127 15.02 5.25 -2.03
CA ALA A 127 16.24 5.95 -1.59
C ALA A 127 17.17 6.30 -2.76
N ASP A 128 17.21 5.46 -3.81
CA ASP A 128 18.06 5.65 -4.99
C ASP A 128 17.34 6.40 -6.14
N ALA A 129 16.05 6.76 -5.96
CA ALA A 129 15.23 7.27 -7.07
C ALA A 129 15.26 8.81 -7.15
N ASP A 130 15.64 9.35 -8.28
CA ASP A 130 15.49 10.76 -8.61
C ASP A 130 14.05 11.12 -8.98
N LEU A 131 13.30 10.13 -9.51
CA LEU A 131 11.94 10.32 -10.00
C LEU A 131 11.09 9.07 -9.79
N VAL A 132 9.85 9.27 -9.35
CA VAL A 132 8.82 8.21 -9.28
C VAL A 132 7.74 8.50 -10.32
N ALA A 133 7.64 7.64 -11.34
CA ALA A 133 6.66 7.76 -12.41
C ALA A 133 5.60 6.66 -12.30
N PRO A 134 4.32 7.00 -12.18
CA PRO A 134 3.24 6.03 -12.22
C PRO A 134 3.03 5.49 -13.63
N VAL A 135 2.63 4.22 -13.75
CA VAL A 135 2.21 3.67 -15.04
C VAL A 135 1.02 4.48 -15.57
N PRO A 136 1.11 5.01 -16.80
CA PRO A 136 0.04 5.82 -17.37
C PRO A 136 -1.20 4.98 -17.62
N LEU A 137 -2.36 5.58 -17.40
CA LEU A 137 -3.64 5.00 -17.72
C LEU A 137 -4.13 5.55 -19.06
N HIS A 138 -4.65 4.67 -19.91
CA HIS A 138 -5.27 5.11 -21.18
C HIS A 138 -6.43 6.08 -20.88
N TRP A 139 -6.57 7.17 -21.64
CA TRP A 139 -7.50 8.26 -21.37
C TRP A 139 -8.96 7.81 -21.19
N ARG A 140 -9.44 6.81 -21.98
CA ARG A 140 -10.81 6.25 -21.84
C ARG A 140 -11.01 5.61 -20.46
N ARG A 141 -9.99 4.88 -19.96
CA ARG A 141 -10.04 4.27 -18.62
C ARG A 141 -9.96 5.32 -17.52
N LEU A 142 -9.19 6.40 -17.74
CA LEU A 142 -9.12 7.52 -16.81
C LEU A 142 -10.48 8.22 -16.70
N PHE A 143 -11.14 8.43 -17.82
CA PHE A 143 -12.49 9.03 -17.86
C PHE A 143 -13.51 8.16 -17.12
N MET A 144 -13.50 6.83 -17.37
CA MET A 144 -14.43 5.89 -16.72
C MET A 144 -14.14 5.71 -15.22
N ARG A 145 -12.86 5.70 -14.82
CA ARG A 145 -12.45 5.44 -13.44
C ARG A 145 -12.27 6.70 -12.60
N ARG A 146 -12.33 7.90 -13.20
CA ARG A 146 -12.15 9.21 -12.57
C ARG A 146 -10.79 9.46 -11.93
N TYR A 147 -9.93 8.44 -11.75
CA TYR A 147 -8.59 8.54 -11.18
C TYR A 147 -7.64 7.46 -11.71
N ASN A 148 -6.34 7.73 -11.61
CA ASN A 148 -5.30 6.76 -11.92
C ASN A 148 -4.80 6.11 -10.61
N GLN A 149 -5.11 4.82 -10.44
CA GLN A 149 -4.71 4.04 -9.26
C GLN A 149 -3.20 4.04 -9.06
N ALA A 150 -2.42 3.89 -10.15
CA ALA A 150 -0.96 3.88 -10.06
C ALA A 150 -0.42 5.23 -9.59
N GLN A 151 -1.01 6.35 -10.02
CA GLN A 151 -0.65 7.68 -9.57
C GLN A 151 -0.96 7.87 -8.08
N LEU A 152 -2.13 7.40 -7.64
CA LEU A 152 -2.52 7.50 -6.24
C LEU A 152 -1.57 6.69 -5.34
N LEU A 153 -1.24 5.45 -5.75
CA LEU A 153 -0.28 4.60 -5.03
C LEU A 153 1.12 5.21 -5.00
N ALA A 154 1.60 5.75 -6.14
CA ALA A 154 2.92 6.39 -6.21
C ALA A 154 3.01 7.58 -5.25
N ARG A 155 1.98 8.45 -5.23
CA ARG A 155 1.90 9.57 -4.28
C ARG A 155 1.94 9.10 -2.82
N MET A 156 1.15 8.07 -2.48
CA MET A 156 1.10 7.54 -1.12
C MET A 156 2.41 6.85 -0.72
N ALA A 157 3.07 6.16 -1.66
CA ALA A 157 4.36 5.52 -1.42
C ALA A 157 5.47 6.54 -1.18
N VAL A 158 5.55 7.59 -2.00
CA VAL A 158 6.52 8.69 -1.80
C VAL A 158 6.27 9.43 -0.49
N ALA A 159 5.02 9.73 -0.16
CA ALA A 159 4.68 10.38 1.11
C ALA A 159 4.95 9.52 2.35
N ALA A 160 5.08 8.20 2.21
CA ALA A 160 5.38 7.26 3.28
C ALA A 160 6.84 6.77 3.25
N ALA A 161 7.65 7.23 2.30
CA ALA A 161 9.08 6.92 2.24
C ALA A 161 9.81 7.53 3.45
N PRO A 162 10.82 6.83 3.99
CA PRO A 162 11.61 7.32 5.13
C PRO A 162 12.46 8.55 4.79
#